data_668a42393ca3c1835906ac47d4424166
#
_entry.id   668a42393ca3c1835906ac47d4424166
#
_cell.length_a   1.000
_cell.length_b   1.000
_cell.length_c   1.000
_cell.angle_alpha   90.00
_cell.angle_beta   90.00
_cell.angle_gamma   90.00
#
_symmetry.space_group_name_H-M   'P 1'
#
loop_
_entity.id
_entity.type
_entity.pdbx_description
1 polymer ?
#
loop_
_entity_poly.entity_id
_entity_poly.type
_entity_poly.pdbx_seq_one_letter_code
_entity_poly.pdbx_strand_id
1 'polypeptide(L)'
;FDIFSHLVSNNEGKKYQVQSLPNSGFESMVVPVGVKATAGKEITFSLEAINIPDGIHVYLEDKIANTITLLSEANATYKITLPEALSGIGRFYLHTKSSRVLSKDTIELNNIRIYSIDTSTLRIAGLSEGKSILKIYSILGKQVFESSFNATAVKDMQLPKLASGIYVVQMATEK
;
A
#
# COMPACT_ATOMS: atom_id res chain seq x y z
N PHE A 1 24.28 17.49 -3.26
CA PHE A 1 23.22 16.72 -2.60
C PHE A 1 22.08 17.66 -2.25
N ASP A 2 20.87 17.27 -2.59
CA ASP A 2 19.65 18.01 -2.27
C ASP A 2 18.53 17.02 -1.95
N ILE A 3 17.68 17.36 -0.96
CA ILE A 3 16.50 16.61 -0.60
C ILE A 3 15.32 17.58 -0.53
N PHE A 4 14.19 17.18 -1.09
CA PHE A 4 12.98 18.01 -1.17
C PHE A 4 11.74 17.13 -1.23
N SER A 5 10.59 17.72 -0.99
CA SER A 5 9.29 17.07 -1.21
C SER A 5 8.52 17.74 -2.34
N HIS A 6 7.54 17.03 -2.89
CA HIS A 6 6.49 17.60 -3.71
C HIS A 6 5.17 17.59 -2.95
N LEU A 7 4.22 18.42 -3.36
CA LEU A 7 2.89 18.44 -2.76
C LEU A 7 2.21 17.08 -2.92
N VAL A 8 1.43 16.70 -1.93
CA VAL A 8 0.63 15.46 -1.92
C VAL A 8 -0.51 15.54 -2.95
N SER A 9 -1.01 16.76 -3.20
CA SER A 9 -2.03 17.05 -4.21
C SER A 9 -1.69 18.34 -4.94
N ASN A 10 -2.26 18.53 -6.12
CA ASN A 10 -2.02 19.72 -6.97
C ASN A 10 -0.52 19.96 -7.20
N ASN A 11 0.20 18.89 -7.51
CA ASN A 11 1.64 18.95 -7.71
C ASN A 11 1.98 19.59 -9.05
N GLU A 12 2.45 20.82 -9.02
CA GLU A 12 2.94 21.58 -10.19
C GLU A 12 4.44 21.36 -10.45
N GLY A 13 5.04 20.31 -9.87
CA GLY A 13 6.47 20.02 -9.98
C GLY A 13 7.38 20.94 -9.16
N LYS A 14 6.83 21.74 -8.26
CA LYS A 14 7.61 22.59 -7.37
C LYS A 14 8.24 21.76 -6.24
N LYS A 15 9.47 22.12 -5.90
CA LYS A 15 10.26 21.48 -4.85
C LYS A 15 10.13 22.26 -3.55
N TYR A 16 9.88 21.56 -2.45
CA TYR A 16 9.74 22.14 -1.12
C TYR A 16 10.70 21.48 -0.14
N GLN A 17 11.45 22.27 0.61
CA GLN A 17 12.22 21.79 1.77
C GLN A 17 11.39 21.83 3.04
N VAL A 18 10.41 22.71 3.10
CA VAL A 18 9.41 22.81 4.17
C VAL A 18 8.05 22.81 3.53
N GLN A 19 7.16 21.96 4.02
CA GLN A 19 5.81 21.81 3.51
C GLN A 19 4.83 21.64 4.66
N SER A 20 3.72 22.37 4.61
CA SER A 20 2.57 22.13 5.48
C SER A 20 1.66 21.10 4.84
N LEU A 21 1.37 20.04 5.56
CA LEU A 21 0.45 19.00 5.14
C LEU A 21 -0.93 19.24 5.78
N PRO A 22 -2.01 18.72 5.18
CA PRO A 22 -3.33 18.78 5.80
C PRO A 22 -3.30 18.16 7.20
N ASN A 23 -4.07 18.71 8.14
CA ASN A 23 -4.22 18.19 9.48
C ASN A 23 -5.27 17.07 9.61
N SER A 24 -5.56 16.42 8.49
CA SER A 24 -6.49 15.29 8.39
C SER A 24 -5.94 14.25 7.41
N GLY A 25 -6.41 13.01 7.51
CA GLY A 25 -5.97 11.93 6.61
C GLY A 25 -4.57 11.38 6.92
N PHE A 26 -4.09 11.54 8.15
CA PHE A 26 -2.77 11.03 8.58
C PHE A 26 -2.61 9.51 8.42
N GLU A 27 -3.71 8.78 8.28
CA GLU A 27 -3.70 7.31 8.21
C GLU A 27 -3.29 6.76 6.84
N SER A 28 -3.20 7.61 5.82
CA SER A 28 -2.95 7.17 4.44
C SER A 28 -2.22 8.20 3.58
N MET A 29 -1.47 9.08 4.19
CA MET A 29 -0.75 10.13 3.46
C MET A 29 0.47 9.54 2.76
N VAL A 30 0.71 9.97 1.52
CA VAL A 30 1.89 9.60 0.72
C VAL A 30 2.57 10.88 0.24
N VAL A 31 3.81 11.09 0.69
CA VAL A 31 4.60 12.28 0.35
C VAL A 31 5.76 11.87 -0.56
N PRO A 32 5.80 12.33 -1.82
CA PRO A 32 6.94 12.09 -2.70
C PRO A 32 8.19 12.79 -2.16
N VAL A 33 9.28 12.04 -2.03
CA VAL A 33 10.59 12.57 -1.61
C VAL A 33 11.53 12.58 -2.81
N GLY A 34 11.96 13.77 -3.18
CA GLY A 34 12.94 13.97 -4.23
C GLY A 34 14.36 14.05 -3.67
N VAL A 35 15.28 13.45 -4.40
CA VAL A 35 16.70 13.46 -4.07
C VAL A 35 17.50 13.89 -5.30
N LYS A 36 18.50 14.74 -5.12
CA LYS A 36 19.53 15.04 -6.12
C LYS A 36 20.89 14.63 -5.57
N ALA A 37 21.48 13.58 -6.14
CA ALA A 37 22.79 13.08 -5.76
C ALA A 37 23.49 12.39 -6.92
N THR A 38 24.82 12.34 -6.89
CA THR A 38 25.64 11.64 -7.88
C THR A 38 25.68 10.13 -7.60
N ALA A 39 25.99 9.35 -8.63
CA ALA A 39 26.27 7.91 -8.47
C ALA A 39 27.39 7.64 -7.45
N GLY A 40 27.36 6.47 -6.82
CA GLY A 40 28.35 6.03 -5.83
C GLY A 40 28.22 6.70 -4.46
N LYS A 41 27.27 7.61 -4.24
CA LYS A 41 27.03 8.22 -2.93
C LYS A 41 26.14 7.32 -2.07
N GLU A 42 26.57 7.11 -0.82
CA GLU A 42 25.72 6.56 0.22
C GLU A 42 24.80 7.66 0.76
N ILE A 43 23.53 7.37 0.83
CA ILE A 43 22.49 8.23 1.41
C ILE A 43 21.93 7.52 2.63
N THR A 44 21.80 8.24 3.73
CA THR A 44 21.11 7.78 4.93
C THR A 44 19.85 8.63 5.12
N PHE A 45 18.71 7.97 5.19
CA PHE A 45 17.45 8.59 5.61
C PHE A 45 17.24 8.31 7.10
N SER A 46 16.92 9.35 7.82
CA SER A 46 16.47 9.29 9.22
C SER A 46 15.30 10.26 9.39
N LEU A 47 14.48 10.03 10.37
CA LEU A 47 13.32 10.85 10.69
C LEU A 47 13.35 11.22 12.16
N GLU A 48 13.19 12.51 12.45
CA GLU A 48 12.84 13.00 13.77
C GLU A 48 11.34 13.32 13.77
N ALA A 49 10.57 12.51 14.48
CA ALA A 49 9.12 12.64 14.53
C ALA A 49 8.72 13.55 15.71
N ILE A 50 8.29 14.78 15.43
CA ILE A 50 7.86 15.74 16.42
C ILE A 50 6.34 15.94 16.28
N ASN A 51 5.59 15.80 17.38
CA ASN A 51 4.14 16.00 17.43
C ASN A 51 3.33 15.16 16.41
N ILE A 52 3.80 13.98 16.06
CA ILE A 52 3.01 13.02 15.30
C ILE A 52 1.91 12.48 16.22
N PRO A 53 0.64 12.39 15.76
CA PRO A 53 -0.45 11.84 16.55
C PRO A 53 -0.14 10.40 16.99
N ASP A 54 -0.59 10.04 18.20
CA ASP A 54 -0.41 8.71 18.75
C ASP A 54 -0.93 7.62 17.81
N GLY A 55 -0.12 6.59 17.63
CA GLY A 55 -0.45 5.47 16.77
C GLY A 55 -0.28 5.72 15.27
N ILE A 56 0.30 6.84 14.86
CA ILE A 56 0.71 7.06 13.47
C ILE A 56 2.18 6.68 13.31
N HIS A 57 2.44 5.83 12.35
CA HIS A 57 3.80 5.44 11.96
C HIS A 57 4.17 6.02 10.61
N VAL A 58 5.46 6.33 10.44
CA VAL A 58 6.03 6.84 9.19
C VAL A 58 6.99 5.83 8.60
N TYR A 59 6.76 5.49 7.35
CA TYR A 59 7.56 4.54 6.58
C TYR A 59 8.21 5.23 5.39
N LEU A 60 9.41 4.83 5.05
CA LEU A 60 10.05 5.16 3.78
C LEU A 60 9.93 3.97 2.82
N GLU A 61 9.38 4.22 1.65
CA GLU A 61 9.38 3.29 0.52
C GLU A 61 10.52 3.66 -0.44
N ASP A 62 11.38 2.69 -0.81
CA ASP A 62 12.27 2.76 -1.96
C ASP A 62 11.69 1.85 -3.06
N LYS A 63 11.10 2.44 -4.09
CA LYS A 63 10.44 1.71 -5.18
C LYS A 63 11.40 0.90 -6.03
N ILE A 64 12.64 1.36 -6.19
CA ILE A 64 13.64 0.64 -6.98
C ILE A 64 14.15 -0.58 -6.21
N ALA A 65 14.44 -0.42 -4.92
CA ALA A 65 14.85 -1.53 -4.06
C ALA A 65 13.67 -2.42 -3.62
N ASN A 66 12.42 -1.99 -3.88
CA ASN A 66 11.20 -2.64 -3.43
C ASN A 66 11.19 -2.91 -1.91
N THR A 67 11.59 -1.92 -1.13
CA THR A 67 11.70 -2.00 0.33
C THR A 67 10.83 -0.94 1.00
N ILE A 68 10.29 -1.29 2.17
CA ILE A 68 9.56 -0.37 3.05
C ILE A 68 10.22 -0.45 4.43
N THR A 69 10.69 0.70 4.92
CA THR A 69 11.40 0.81 6.21
C THR A 69 10.60 1.71 7.14
N LEU A 70 10.30 1.23 8.35
CA LEU A 70 9.70 2.05 9.41
C LEU A 70 10.76 3.03 9.93
N LEU A 71 10.51 4.34 9.76
CA LEU A 71 11.44 5.40 10.19
C LEU A 71 11.01 6.11 11.48
N SER A 72 9.76 5.95 11.91
CA SER A 72 9.26 6.64 13.12
C SER A 72 9.69 5.98 14.44
N GLU A 73 10.42 4.89 14.41
CA GLU A 73 11.06 4.32 15.60
C GLU A 73 12.37 5.03 15.93
N ALA A 74 12.72 5.03 17.22
CA ALA A 74 13.95 5.67 17.69
C ALA A 74 15.18 5.05 17.00
N ASN A 75 16.05 5.93 16.46
CA ASN A 75 17.28 5.57 15.73
C ASN A 75 17.08 4.76 14.44
N ALA A 76 15.85 4.66 13.94
CA ALA A 76 15.59 3.99 12.68
C ALA A 76 16.25 4.75 11.52
N THR A 77 16.93 4.03 10.65
CA THR A 77 17.57 4.59 9.46
C THR A 77 17.43 3.66 8.26
N TYR A 78 17.35 4.25 7.08
CA TYR A 78 17.49 3.53 5.82
C TYR A 78 18.74 4.02 5.08
N LYS A 79 19.63 3.12 4.71
CA LYS A 79 20.89 3.44 4.01
C LYS A 79 20.91 2.78 2.64
N ILE A 80 21.33 3.54 1.64
CA ILE A 80 21.45 3.07 0.27
C ILE A 80 22.62 3.75 -0.43
N THR A 81 23.43 2.98 -1.15
CA THR A 81 24.40 3.51 -2.10
C THR A 81 23.73 3.60 -3.48
N LEU A 82 23.75 4.78 -4.08
CA LEU A 82 23.14 5.00 -5.38
C LEU A 82 23.99 4.37 -6.48
N PRO A 83 23.48 3.39 -7.25
CA PRO A 83 24.22 2.85 -8.40
C PRO A 83 24.33 3.87 -9.55
N GLU A 84 23.36 4.78 -9.66
CA GLU A 84 23.28 5.82 -10.68
C GLU A 84 22.96 7.17 -10.06
N ALA A 85 23.26 8.25 -10.79
CA ALA A 85 22.89 9.59 -10.34
C ALA A 85 21.38 9.73 -10.28
N LEU A 86 20.88 10.30 -9.20
CA LEU A 86 19.45 10.53 -8.98
C LEU A 86 19.15 12.02 -9.04
N SER A 87 18.09 12.41 -9.72
CA SER A 87 17.64 13.81 -9.78
C SER A 87 16.12 13.86 -9.92
N GLY A 88 15.42 14.02 -8.83
CA GLY A 88 13.94 14.17 -8.83
C GLY A 88 13.23 13.26 -7.84
N ILE A 89 11.94 13.15 -8.05
CA ILE A 89 11.02 12.25 -7.34
C ILE A 89 10.87 10.93 -8.13
N GLY A 90 10.12 9.97 -7.58
CA GLY A 90 9.74 8.73 -8.26
C GLY A 90 10.39 7.49 -7.66
N ARG A 91 11.43 7.66 -6.84
CA ARG A 91 12.07 6.55 -6.13
C ARG A 91 11.62 6.44 -4.69
N PHE A 92 11.66 7.54 -3.94
CA PHE A 92 11.40 7.53 -2.50
C PHE A 92 10.06 8.18 -2.17
N TYR A 93 9.32 7.56 -1.24
CA TYR A 93 8.04 8.05 -0.75
C TYR A 93 7.95 7.86 0.76
N LEU A 94 7.47 8.89 1.48
CA LEU A 94 7.07 8.73 2.87
C LEU A 94 5.59 8.36 2.93
N HIS A 95 5.29 7.33 3.69
CA HIS A 95 3.93 6.87 3.96
C HIS A 95 3.62 7.03 5.43
N THR A 96 2.44 7.54 5.74
CA THR A 96 1.91 7.47 7.10
C THR A 96 0.85 6.39 7.19
N LYS A 97 0.86 5.62 8.28
CA LYS A 97 -0.14 4.59 8.55
C LYS A 97 -0.51 4.59 10.03
N SER A 98 -1.80 4.40 10.33
CA SER A 98 -2.26 4.22 11.70
C SER A 98 -1.93 2.82 12.22
N SER A 99 -1.40 2.72 13.44
CA SER A 99 -1.22 1.45 14.13
C SER A 99 -2.55 0.73 14.43
N ARG A 100 -3.66 1.47 14.45
CA ARG A 100 -4.99 0.86 14.60
C ARG A 100 -5.40 0.01 13.41
N VAL A 101 -4.79 0.22 12.24
CA VAL A 101 -4.96 -0.64 11.05
C VAL A 101 -4.03 -1.85 11.12
N LEU A 102 -2.97 -1.80 11.93
CA LEU A 102 -2.00 -2.89 12.12
C LEU A 102 -2.45 -3.94 13.15
N SER A 103 -3.55 -3.72 13.86
CA SER A 103 -4.09 -4.74 14.79
C SER A 103 -4.96 -5.80 14.09
N LYS A 104 -4.97 -5.84 12.78
CA LYS A 104 -5.56 -6.95 12.03
C LYS A 104 -4.60 -7.34 10.92
N ASP A 105 -3.83 -8.38 11.21
CA ASP A 105 -3.06 -9.20 10.29
C ASP A 105 -2.79 -8.54 8.93
N THR A 106 -1.55 -8.12 8.70
CA THR A 106 -1.03 -7.98 7.34
C THR A 106 -1.14 -9.35 6.67
N ILE A 107 -2.33 -9.68 6.22
CA ILE A 107 -2.47 -10.64 5.15
C ILE A 107 -1.69 -10.02 4.01
N GLU A 108 -0.62 -10.65 3.60
CA GLU A 108 0.06 -10.34 2.36
C GLU A 108 -0.93 -10.56 1.21
N LEU A 109 -1.79 -9.57 0.98
CA LEU A 109 -2.70 -9.52 -0.18
C LEU A 109 -1.93 -9.35 -1.49
N ASN A 110 -0.59 -9.25 -1.41
CA ASN A 110 0.27 -8.95 -2.55
C ASN A 110 0.23 -10.00 -3.67
N ASN A 111 -0.36 -11.17 -3.43
CA ASN A 111 -0.44 -12.22 -4.44
C ASN A 111 -1.86 -12.71 -4.74
N ILE A 112 -2.87 -12.22 -4.05
CA ILE A 112 -4.24 -12.66 -4.33
C ILE A 112 -4.76 -11.96 -5.59
N ARG A 113 -5.14 -12.78 -6.56
CA ARG A 113 -5.76 -12.34 -7.81
C ARG A 113 -7.15 -12.92 -7.91
N ILE A 114 -8.14 -12.07 -8.18
CA ILE A 114 -9.52 -12.47 -8.37
C ILE A 114 -9.92 -12.03 -9.77
N TYR A 115 -10.31 -12.99 -10.60
CA TYR A 115 -10.70 -12.70 -11.99
C TYR A 115 -11.68 -13.75 -12.51
N SER A 116 -12.50 -13.34 -13.48
CA SER A 116 -13.43 -14.24 -14.16
C SER A 116 -12.71 -15.03 -15.25
N ILE A 117 -12.89 -16.34 -15.28
CA ILE A 117 -12.35 -17.20 -16.34
C ILE A 117 -13.42 -17.49 -17.40
N ASP A 118 -14.68 -17.35 -17.05
CA ASP A 118 -15.82 -17.41 -17.95
C ASP A 118 -17.00 -16.59 -17.37
N THR A 119 -18.17 -16.67 -17.98
CA THR A 119 -19.36 -15.88 -17.60
C THR A 119 -19.95 -16.26 -16.25
N SER A 120 -19.58 -17.39 -15.67
CA SER A 120 -20.14 -17.94 -14.44
C SER A 120 -19.09 -18.40 -13.42
N THR A 121 -17.80 -18.38 -13.77
CA THR A 121 -16.74 -18.88 -12.91
C THR A 121 -15.76 -17.80 -12.53
N LEU A 122 -15.62 -17.58 -11.23
CA LEU A 122 -14.63 -16.67 -10.63
C LEU A 122 -13.45 -17.51 -10.13
N ARG A 123 -12.25 -17.16 -10.56
CA ARG A 123 -11.00 -17.75 -10.04
C ARG A 123 -10.36 -16.84 -9.03
N ILE A 124 -9.96 -17.44 -7.91
CA ILE A 124 -9.18 -16.81 -6.86
C ILE A 124 -7.84 -17.56 -6.81
N ALA A 125 -6.74 -16.85 -6.99
CA ALA A 125 -5.39 -17.40 -6.97
C ALA A 125 -4.52 -16.69 -5.93
N GLY A 126 -3.53 -17.38 -5.37
CA GLY A 126 -2.61 -16.84 -4.38
C GLY A 126 -3.14 -16.87 -2.94
N LEU A 127 -4.13 -17.70 -2.66
CA LEU A 127 -4.66 -17.91 -1.31
C LEU A 127 -3.67 -18.75 -0.47
N SER A 128 -3.50 -18.34 0.79
CA SER A 128 -2.90 -19.20 1.82
C SER A 128 -3.93 -20.23 2.28
N GLU A 129 -3.46 -21.37 2.77
CA GLU A 129 -4.34 -22.38 3.37
C GLU A 129 -5.09 -21.81 4.58
N GLY A 130 -6.36 -22.11 4.68
CA GLY A 130 -7.24 -21.66 5.75
C GLY A 130 -8.67 -21.49 5.30
N LYS A 131 -9.56 -21.22 6.25
CA LYS A 131 -10.96 -20.95 5.95
C LYS A 131 -11.12 -19.54 5.40
N SER A 132 -11.79 -19.41 4.28
CA SER A 132 -12.01 -18.13 3.60
C SER A 132 -13.49 -17.94 3.29
N ILE A 133 -13.91 -16.67 3.33
CA ILE A 133 -15.28 -16.25 3.00
C ILE A 133 -15.19 -15.23 1.88
N LEU A 134 -15.91 -15.47 0.80
CA LEU A 134 -16.08 -14.55 -0.31
C LEU A 134 -17.51 -14.00 -0.30
N LYS A 135 -17.63 -12.67 -0.41
CA LYS A 135 -18.91 -11.96 -0.57
C LYS A 135 -18.85 -11.08 -1.80
N ILE A 136 -19.94 -11.03 -2.55
CA ILE A 136 -20.07 -10.16 -3.72
C ILE A 136 -21.29 -9.26 -3.51
N TYR A 137 -21.11 -7.97 -3.75
CA TYR A 137 -22.12 -6.94 -3.61
C TYR A 137 -22.34 -6.22 -4.94
N SER A 138 -23.56 -5.84 -5.22
CA SER A 138 -23.84 -4.86 -6.27
C SER A 138 -23.31 -3.48 -5.85
N ILE A 139 -23.20 -2.54 -6.79
CA ILE A 139 -22.82 -1.15 -6.50
C ILE A 139 -23.80 -0.43 -5.55
N LEU A 140 -25.01 -0.95 -5.40
CA LEU A 140 -26.02 -0.43 -4.46
C LEU A 140 -25.88 -1.05 -3.05
N GLY A 141 -24.82 -1.84 -2.80
CA GLY A 141 -24.56 -2.47 -1.51
C GLY A 141 -25.39 -3.75 -1.24
N LYS A 142 -26.22 -4.21 -2.18
CA LYS A 142 -26.95 -5.47 -2.02
C LYS A 142 -26.00 -6.65 -2.21
N GLN A 143 -25.94 -7.54 -1.21
CA GLN A 143 -25.20 -8.80 -1.32
C GLN A 143 -25.91 -9.73 -2.32
N VAL A 144 -25.18 -10.19 -3.33
CA VAL A 144 -25.67 -11.04 -4.41
C VAL A 144 -25.09 -12.45 -4.37
N PHE A 145 -24.00 -12.64 -3.65
CA PHE A 145 -23.34 -13.94 -3.47
C PHE A 145 -22.55 -13.98 -2.17
N GLU A 146 -22.53 -15.15 -1.53
CA GLU A 146 -21.63 -15.46 -0.40
C GLU A 146 -21.25 -16.93 -0.45
N SER A 147 -20.00 -17.23 -0.17
CA SER A 147 -19.50 -18.59 -0.06
C SER A 147 -18.37 -18.67 0.94
N SER A 148 -18.41 -19.70 1.79
CA SER A 148 -17.33 -20.07 2.70
C SER A 148 -16.65 -21.34 2.17
N PHE A 149 -15.32 -21.36 2.15
CA PHE A 149 -14.54 -22.47 1.60
C PHE A 149 -13.19 -22.60 2.28
N ASN A 150 -12.60 -23.79 2.21
CA ASN A 150 -11.19 -23.97 2.57
C ASN A 150 -10.34 -23.53 1.39
N ALA A 151 -9.48 -22.56 1.63
CA ALA A 151 -8.58 -22.01 0.63
C ALA A 151 -7.45 -23.00 0.32
N THR A 152 -7.17 -23.09 -0.97
CA THR A 152 -5.96 -23.71 -1.54
C THR A 152 -5.36 -22.69 -2.49
N ALA A 153 -4.13 -22.88 -2.95
CA ALA A 153 -3.41 -21.93 -3.80
C ALA A 153 -4.26 -21.32 -4.95
N VAL A 154 -5.19 -22.11 -5.50
CA VAL A 154 -6.15 -21.66 -6.51
C VAL A 154 -7.54 -22.24 -6.18
N LYS A 155 -8.57 -21.42 -6.25
CA LYS A 155 -9.97 -21.82 -6.06
C LYS A 155 -10.85 -21.26 -7.16
N ASP A 156 -11.59 -22.15 -7.84
CA ASP A 156 -12.63 -21.79 -8.78
C ASP A 156 -14.00 -21.86 -8.09
N MET A 157 -14.80 -20.84 -8.30
CA MET A 157 -16.12 -20.69 -7.70
C MET A 157 -17.17 -20.44 -8.78
N GLN A 158 -18.23 -21.25 -8.76
CA GLN A 158 -19.37 -21.03 -9.62
C GLN A 158 -20.25 -19.92 -9.04
N LEU A 159 -20.48 -18.89 -9.84
CA LEU A 159 -21.35 -17.78 -9.51
C LEU A 159 -22.76 -18.04 -10.04
N PRO A 160 -23.81 -17.56 -9.36
CA PRO A 160 -25.12 -17.51 -9.93
C PRO A 160 -25.14 -16.59 -11.16
N LYS A 161 -26.17 -16.70 -11.99
CA LYS A 161 -26.30 -15.78 -13.14
C LYS A 161 -26.50 -14.37 -12.64
N LEU A 162 -25.45 -13.55 -12.79
CA LEU A 162 -25.45 -12.13 -12.46
C LEU A 162 -25.79 -11.31 -13.71
N ALA A 163 -26.47 -10.18 -13.52
CA ALA A 163 -26.68 -9.22 -14.60
C ALA A 163 -25.34 -8.55 -14.97
N SER A 164 -25.23 -8.08 -16.20
CA SER A 164 -24.07 -7.28 -16.60
C SER A 164 -23.98 -6.01 -15.74
N GLY A 165 -22.81 -5.75 -15.13
CA GLY A 165 -22.66 -4.63 -14.21
C GLY A 165 -21.33 -4.66 -13.46
N ILE A 166 -21.18 -3.69 -12.57
CA ILE A 166 -20.03 -3.57 -11.66
C ILE A 166 -20.41 -4.18 -10.31
N TYR A 167 -19.52 -4.98 -9.78
CA TYR A 167 -19.68 -5.65 -8.50
C TYR A 167 -18.46 -5.41 -7.61
N VAL A 168 -18.66 -5.34 -6.31
CA VAL A 168 -17.60 -5.26 -5.30
C VAL A 168 -17.40 -6.64 -4.71
N VAL A 169 -16.18 -7.14 -4.76
CA VAL A 169 -15.80 -8.43 -4.18
C VAL A 169 -15.09 -8.17 -2.87
N GLN A 170 -15.58 -8.77 -1.80
CA GLN A 170 -14.94 -8.76 -0.47
C GLN A 170 -14.51 -10.17 -0.12
N MET A 171 -13.29 -10.33 0.35
CA MET A 171 -12.77 -11.59 0.84
C MET A 171 -12.21 -11.43 2.24
N ALA A 172 -12.50 -12.40 3.10
CA ALA A 172 -11.93 -12.54 4.44
C ALA A 172 -11.35 -13.95 4.58
N THR A 173 -10.18 -14.06 5.19
CA THR A 173 -9.52 -15.34 5.49
C THR A 173 -9.37 -15.44 7.00
N GLU A 174 -9.82 -16.54 7.58
CA GLU A 174 -9.56 -16.89 8.98
C GLU A 174 -8.23 -17.65 9.03
N LYS A 175 -7.32 -17.15 9.85
CA LYS A 175 -6.09 -17.87 10.22
C LYS A 175 -6.35 -18.78 11.38
#